data_8a50a21f46c0229f680189001529ac1a
#
_entry.id   8a50a21f46c0229f680189001529ac1a
#
_cell.length_a   1.000
_cell.length_b   1.000
_cell.length_c   1.000
_cell.angle_alpha   90.00
_cell.angle_beta   90.00
_cell.angle_gamma   90.00
#
_symmetry.space_group_name_H-M   'P 1'
#
loop_
_entity.id
_entity.type
_entity.pdbx_description
1 polymer ?
#
loop_
_entity_poly.entity_id
_entity_poly.type
_entity_poly.pdbx_seq_one_letter_code
_entity_poly.pdbx_strand_id
1 'polypeptide(L)'
;SVNNSIKNRLGEFLIAVLIMESFMIGVFCSLDLVVFYLFFEAGLIPMFLIIGIWGGTRRVYSAFKFFLFTLLGSVLMLVAIISIYWISGTTDVTQLYELGIDAKYQNLLWLAFFSSFAVKTPMWPVHTWLPDAHVEAPTAGSVILAGVLLKMGGYGFIRFSLGIFPEATEFFLPLIFALSIIAIVYTSFVALAQSDM
;
A
#
# COMPACT_ATOMS: atom_id res chain seq x y z
N SER A 1 -12.18 -5.66 -23.52
CA SER A 1 -12.15 -6.88 -22.70
C SER A 1 -13.03 -6.76 -21.45
N VAL A 2 -13.03 -5.61 -20.78
CA VAL A 2 -13.87 -5.35 -19.59
C VAL A 2 -15.36 -5.55 -19.86
N ASN A 3 -15.83 -5.17 -21.05
CA ASN A 3 -17.22 -5.26 -21.46
C ASN A 3 -17.78 -6.70 -21.53
N ASN A 4 -16.90 -7.71 -21.65
CA ASN A 4 -17.31 -9.11 -21.71
C ASN A 4 -17.31 -9.79 -20.32
N SER A 5 -16.54 -9.28 -19.36
CA SER A 5 -16.43 -9.86 -18.03
C SER A 5 -17.40 -9.23 -17.02
N ILE A 6 -17.75 -7.96 -17.19
CA ILE A 6 -18.64 -7.24 -16.26
C ILE A 6 -19.96 -6.95 -16.98
N LYS A 7 -20.96 -7.79 -16.68
CA LYS A 7 -22.30 -7.69 -17.29
C LYS A 7 -23.24 -6.75 -16.54
N ASN A 8 -23.02 -6.55 -15.24
CA ASN A 8 -23.90 -5.77 -14.37
C ASN A 8 -23.25 -4.49 -13.92
N ARG A 9 -23.99 -3.36 -14.01
CA ARG A 9 -23.57 -2.04 -13.46
C ARG A 9 -22.22 -1.56 -14.03
N LEU A 10 -21.98 -1.77 -15.33
CA LEU A 10 -20.72 -1.42 -16.01
C LEU A 10 -20.34 0.06 -15.83
N GLY A 11 -21.32 0.97 -15.91
CA GLY A 11 -21.06 2.41 -15.73
C GLY A 11 -20.46 2.74 -14.37
N GLU A 12 -20.99 2.15 -13.29
CA GLU A 12 -20.48 2.36 -11.93
C GLU A 12 -19.07 1.76 -11.74
N PHE A 13 -18.82 0.60 -12.37
CA PHE A 13 -17.49 0.00 -12.40
C PHE A 13 -16.46 0.93 -13.05
N LEU A 14 -16.78 1.50 -14.21
CA LEU A 14 -15.90 2.42 -14.92
C LEU A 14 -15.65 3.69 -14.11
N ILE A 15 -16.68 4.23 -13.44
CA ILE A 15 -16.53 5.37 -12.53
C ILE A 15 -15.57 5.02 -11.40
N ALA A 16 -15.72 3.87 -10.76
CA ALA A 16 -14.83 3.44 -9.69
C ALA A 16 -13.39 3.31 -10.16
N VAL A 17 -13.15 2.78 -11.35
CA VAL A 17 -11.82 2.67 -11.97
C VAL A 17 -11.22 4.04 -12.24
N LEU A 18 -11.96 4.99 -12.81
CA LEU A 18 -11.47 6.34 -13.09
C LEU A 18 -11.15 7.13 -11.82
N ILE A 19 -11.99 7.00 -10.79
CA ILE A 19 -11.72 7.61 -9.48
C ILE A 19 -10.45 7.02 -8.88
N MET A 20 -10.28 5.71 -8.95
CA MET A 20 -9.08 5.04 -8.44
C MET A 20 -7.83 5.48 -9.20
N GLU A 21 -7.87 5.59 -10.53
CA GLU A 21 -6.79 6.11 -11.35
C GLU A 21 -6.39 7.53 -10.93
N SER A 22 -7.38 8.41 -10.72
CA SER A 22 -7.15 9.77 -10.25
C SER A 22 -6.43 9.80 -8.88
N PHE A 23 -6.83 8.94 -7.95
CA PHE A 23 -6.16 8.85 -6.65
C PHE A 23 -4.74 8.30 -6.76
N MET A 24 -4.52 7.29 -7.62
CA MET A 24 -3.17 6.76 -7.86
C MET A 24 -2.23 7.82 -8.44
N ILE A 25 -2.69 8.62 -9.41
CA ILE A 25 -1.92 9.75 -9.94
C ILE A 25 -1.61 10.75 -8.82
N GLY A 26 -2.60 11.08 -7.99
CA GLY A 26 -2.42 11.95 -6.83
C GLY A 26 -1.33 11.47 -5.86
N VAL A 27 -1.26 10.14 -5.60
CA VAL A 27 -0.20 9.56 -4.75
C VAL A 27 1.19 9.85 -5.31
N PHE A 28 1.41 9.62 -6.61
CA PHE A 28 2.74 9.79 -7.22
C PHE A 28 3.13 11.25 -7.47
N CYS A 29 2.15 12.15 -7.58
CA CYS A 29 2.38 13.58 -7.82
C CYS A 29 2.49 14.39 -6.53
N SER A 30 2.14 13.84 -5.37
CA SER A 30 2.14 14.59 -4.11
C SER A 30 3.56 14.88 -3.60
N LEU A 31 3.80 16.13 -3.21
CA LEU A 31 5.01 16.62 -2.57
C LEU A 31 4.82 16.91 -1.08
N ASP A 32 3.62 16.68 -0.55
CA ASP A 32 3.26 16.86 0.84
C ASP A 32 2.81 15.53 1.45
N LEU A 33 3.27 15.21 2.68
CA LEU A 33 2.98 13.94 3.34
C LEU A 33 1.48 13.76 3.65
N VAL A 34 0.76 14.83 3.98
CA VAL A 34 -0.69 14.75 4.26
C VAL A 34 -1.46 14.50 2.98
N VAL A 35 -1.10 15.20 1.90
CA VAL A 35 -1.71 15.01 0.57
C VAL A 35 -1.43 13.60 0.05
N PHE A 36 -0.19 13.12 0.20
CA PHE A 36 0.18 11.74 -0.11
C PHE A 36 -0.72 10.76 0.66
N TYR A 37 -0.84 10.92 1.98
CA TYR A 37 -1.64 10.05 2.83
C TYR A 37 -3.12 10.03 2.40
N LEU A 38 -3.70 11.21 2.14
CA LEU A 38 -5.09 11.31 1.69
C LEU A 38 -5.35 10.52 0.41
N PHE A 39 -4.52 10.68 -0.62
CA PHE A 39 -4.67 9.94 -1.87
C PHE A 39 -4.36 8.45 -1.71
N PHE A 40 -3.38 8.11 -0.87
CA PHE A 40 -3.00 6.73 -0.58
C PHE A 40 -4.14 5.94 0.08
N GLU A 41 -4.87 6.57 1.01
CA GLU A 41 -6.04 5.98 1.68
C GLU A 41 -7.30 6.06 0.82
N ALA A 42 -7.53 7.17 0.13
CA ALA A 42 -8.71 7.35 -0.71
C ALA A 42 -8.80 6.27 -1.80
N GLY A 43 -7.66 5.80 -2.33
CA GLY A 43 -7.61 4.71 -3.29
C GLY A 43 -8.15 3.36 -2.79
N LEU A 44 -8.23 3.16 -1.47
CA LEU A 44 -8.80 1.94 -0.88
C LEU A 44 -10.30 1.83 -1.10
N ILE A 45 -11.03 2.95 -1.10
CA ILE A 45 -12.49 2.98 -1.21
C ILE A 45 -12.96 2.43 -2.55
N PRO A 46 -12.49 2.94 -3.72
CA PRO A 46 -12.88 2.38 -5.00
C PRO A 46 -12.49 0.90 -5.15
N MET A 47 -11.31 0.50 -4.65
CA MET A 47 -10.87 -0.89 -4.74
C MET A 47 -11.71 -1.82 -3.86
N PHE A 48 -12.10 -1.38 -2.66
CA PHE A 48 -13.04 -2.09 -1.80
C PHE A 48 -14.38 -2.30 -2.49
N LEU A 49 -14.91 -1.29 -3.18
CA LEU A 49 -16.14 -1.39 -3.96
C LEU A 49 -15.98 -2.33 -5.16
N ILE A 50 -14.87 -2.25 -5.90
CA ILE A 50 -14.59 -3.12 -7.04
C ILE A 50 -14.57 -4.59 -6.62
N ILE A 51 -13.90 -4.93 -5.53
CA ILE A 51 -13.86 -6.30 -5.00
C ILE A 51 -15.23 -6.70 -4.44
N GLY A 52 -15.87 -5.84 -3.63
CA GLY A 52 -17.08 -6.16 -2.91
C GLY A 52 -18.35 -6.28 -3.77
N ILE A 53 -18.43 -5.55 -4.88
CA ILE A 53 -19.60 -5.55 -5.76
C ILE A 53 -19.42 -6.52 -6.93
N TRP A 54 -18.29 -6.46 -7.62
CA TRP A 54 -18.02 -7.21 -8.86
C TRP A 54 -17.12 -8.43 -8.66
N GLY A 55 -16.72 -8.72 -7.43
CA GLY A 55 -15.93 -9.90 -7.07
C GLY A 55 -16.69 -11.22 -7.12
N GLY A 56 -15.97 -12.30 -6.85
CA GLY A 56 -16.46 -13.67 -6.85
C GLY A 56 -17.35 -14.03 -5.65
N THR A 57 -17.29 -15.29 -5.23
CA THR A 57 -18.21 -15.85 -4.23
C THR A 57 -17.96 -15.34 -2.81
N ARG A 58 -16.70 -15.14 -2.40
CA ARG A 58 -16.31 -14.64 -1.07
C ARG A 58 -15.93 -13.15 -1.09
N ARG A 59 -16.41 -12.40 -2.07
CA ARG A 59 -16.06 -11.00 -2.33
C ARG A 59 -16.15 -10.08 -1.11
N VAL A 60 -17.19 -10.23 -0.29
CA VAL A 60 -17.40 -9.38 0.90
C VAL A 60 -16.29 -9.61 1.93
N TYR A 61 -15.98 -10.86 2.25
CA TYR A 61 -14.91 -11.22 3.16
C TYR A 61 -13.55 -10.67 2.68
N SER A 62 -13.25 -10.89 1.40
CA SER A 62 -11.97 -10.46 0.80
C SER A 62 -11.85 -8.94 0.73
N ALA A 63 -12.94 -8.23 0.43
CA ALA A 63 -12.98 -6.77 0.43
C ALA A 63 -12.72 -6.21 1.85
N PHE A 64 -13.41 -6.72 2.87
CA PHE A 64 -13.17 -6.30 4.25
C PHE A 64 -11.77 -6.65 4.75
N LYS A 65 -11.27 -7.84 4.43
CA LYS A 65 -9.90 -8.24 4.80
C LYS A 65 -8.87 -7.30 4.18
N PHE A 66 -8.97 -7.02 2.88
CA PHE A 66 -8.14 -6.06 2.19
C PHE A 66 -8.18 -4.68 2.86
N PHE A 67 -9.40 -4.16 3.09
CA PHE A 67 -9.59 -2.82 3.64
C PHE A 67 -9.02 -2.71 5.07
N LEU A 68 -9.34 -3.66 5.95
CA LEU A 68 -8.92 -3.62 7.35
C LEU A 68 -7.40 -3.79 7.50
N PHE A 69 -6.78 -4.70 6.74
CA PHE A 69 -5.33 -4.87 6.77
C PHE A 69 -4.60 -3.59 6.34
N THR A 70 -5.03 -3.00 5.24
CA THR A 70 -4.38 -1.80 4.71
C THR A 70 -4.62 -0.58 5.59
N LEU A 71 -5.84 -0.39 6.10
CA LEU A 71 -6.17 0.69 7.01
C LEU A 71 -5.38 0.61 8.33
N LEU A 72 -5.28 -0.59 8.92
CA LEU A 72 -4.56 -0.77 10.17
C LEU A 72 -3.07 -0.41 10.04
N GLY A 73 -2.46 -0.82 8.92
CA GLY A 73 -1.07 -0.45 8.63
C GLY A 73 -0.88 1.06 8.47
N SER A 74 -1.79 1.73 7.78
CA SER A 74 -1.67 3.15 7.44
C SER A 74 -1.99 4.10 8.59
N VAL A 75 -2.77 3.70 9.58
CA VAL A 75 -3.03 4.52 10.78
C VAL A 75 -1.74 4.86 11.52
N LEU A 76 -0.78 3.92 11.60
CA LEU A 76 0.53 4.20 12.21
C LEU A 76 1.32 5.24 11.42
N MET A 77 1.25 5.20 10.09
CA MET A 77 1.85 6.22 9.24
C MET A 77 1.21 7.61 9.46
N LEU A 78 -0.10 7.68 9.66
CA LEU A 78 -0.78 8.95 9.98
C LEU A 78 -0.26 9.54 11.29
N VAL A 79 -0.11 8.71 12.34
CA VAL A 79 0.46 9.16 13.61
C VAL A 79 1.89 9.68 13.41
N ALA A 80 2.68 9.01 12.57
CA ALA A 80 4.03 9.47 12.25
C ALA A 80 4.02 10.81 11.50
N ILE A 81 3.14 11.01 10.53
CA ILE A 81 3.00 12.29 9.80
C ILE A 81 2.65 13.44 10.75
N ILE A 82 1.71 13.23 11.67
CA ILE A 82 1.36 14.21 12.70
C ILE A 82 2.57 14.51 13.57
N SER A 83 3.32 13.48 13.99
CA SER A 83 4.53 13.64 14.81
C SER A 83 5.63 14.42 14.07
N ILE A 84 5.82 14.16 12.77
CA ILE A 84 6.76 14.90 11.92
C ILE A 84 6.39 16.38 11.90
N TYR A 85 5.11 16.69 11.65
CA TYR A 85 4.64 18.07 11.66
C TYR A 85 4.93 18.77 13.00
N TRP A 86 4.74 18.09 14.12
CA TRP A 86 5.02 18.66 15.46
C TRP A 86 6.51 18.91 15.71
N ILE A 87 7.38 18.09 15.13
CA ILE A 87 8.84 18.19 15.29
C ILE A 87 9.45 19.21 14.33
N SER A 88 9.05 19.17 13.06
CA SER A 88 9.67 19.97 11.97
C SER A 88 8.89 21.23 11.59
N GLY A 89 7.60 21.32 11.96
CA GLY A 89 6.72 22.41 11.57
C GLY A 89 6.23 22.37 10.13
N THR A 90 6.61 21.33 9.34
CA THR A 90 6.26 21.18 7.93
C THR A 90 5.89 19.75 7.58
N THR A 91 5.07 19.58 6.54
CA THR A 91 4.76 18.28 5.91
C THR A 91 5.27 18.22 4.47
N ASP A 92 5.88 19.29 3.98
CA ASP A 92 6.49 19.33 2.65
C ASP A 92 7.71 18.43 2.58
N VAL A 93 7.67 17.47 1.66
CA VAL A 93 8.71 16.42 1.51
C VAL A 93 10.05 17.03 1.12
N THR A 94 10.06 18.09 0.31
CA THR A 94 11.29 18.74 -0.14
C THR A 94 11.98 19.46 1.00
N GLN A 95 11.22 20.14 1.83
CA GLN A 95 11.74 20.80 3.04
C GLN A 95 12.24 19.78 4.07
N LEU A 96 11.54 18.64 4.22
CA LEU A 96 11.94 17.59 5.15
C LEU A 96 13.28 16.94 4.76
N TYR A 97 13.59 16.84 3.47
CA TYR A 97 14.90 16.35 3.02
C TYR A 97 16.04 17.30 3.37
N GLU A 98 15.80 18.62 3.36
CA GLU A 98 16.78 19.62 3.70
C GLU A 98 16.97 19.81 5.20
N LEU A 99 15.86 19.81 5.95
CA LEU A 99 15.88 19.99 7.41
C LEU A 99 16.47 18.78 8.13
N GLY A 100 16.19 17.56 7.61
CA GLY A 100 16.47 16.33 8.30
C GLY A 100 15.61 16.13 9.56
N ILE A 101 15.46 14.90 10.01
CA ILE A 101 14.80 14.56 11.28
C ILE A 101 15.87 14.08 12.26
N ASP A 102 15.80 14.57 13.50
CA ASP A 102 16.73 14.18 14.56
C ASP A 102 16.75 12.65 14.72
N ALA A 103 17.95 12.06 14.76
CA ALA A 103 18.23 10.62 14.87
C ALA A 103 17.39 9.94 15.97
N LYS A 104 17.16 10.64 17.07
CA LYS A 104 16.35 10.17 18.20
C LYS A 104 14.94 9.71 17.80
N TYR A 105 14.33 10.38 16.84
CA TYR A 105 12.95 10.10 16.43
C TYR A 105 12.87 9.22 15.17
N GLN A 106 13.95 9.15 14.37
CA GLN A 106 13.94 8.48 13.08
C GLN A 106 13.51 7.02 13.17
N ASN A 107 13.99 6.25 14.14
CA ASN A 107 13.70 4.82 14.27
C ASN A 107 12.20 4.55 14.48
N LEU A 108 11.53 5.32 15.34
CA LEU A 108 10.11 5.12 15.62
C LEU A 108 9.25 5.54 14.43
N LEU A 109 9.57 6.69 13.85
CA LEU A 109 8.86 7.21 12.67
C LEU A 109 9.05 6.28 11.46
N TRP A 110 10.26 5.78 11.25
CA TRP A 110 10.57 4.80 10.22
C TRP A 110 9.73 3.52 10.37
N LEU A 111 9.64 2.96 11.58
CA LEU A 111 8.82 1.77 11.84
C LEU A 111 7.34 2.01 11.56
N ALA A 112 6.82 3.19 11.85
CA ALA A 112 5.44 3.55 11.56
C ALA A 112 5.17 3.65 10.05
N PHE A 113 6.08 4.25 9.28
CA PHE A 113 6.02 4.24 7.82
C PHE A 113 6.22 2.83 7.25
N PHE A 114 7.20 2.08 7.80
CA PHE A 114 7.44 0.70 7.42
C PHE A 114 6.21 -0.18 7.57
N SER A 115 5.44 -0.05 8.64
CA SER A 115 4.23 -0.85 8.84
C SER A 115 3.20 -0.64 7.72
N SER A 116 2.99 0.59 7.28
CA SER A 116 2.09 0.91 6.19
C SER A 116 2.58 0.34 4.86
N PHE A 117 3.85 0.58 4.54
CA PHE A 117 4.42 0.14 3.26
C PHE A 117 4.61 -1.39 3.20
N ALA A 118 4.93 -2.04 4.33
CA ALA A 118 5.04 -3.50 4.41
C ALA A 118 3.69 -4.20 4.19
N VAL A 119 2.60 -3.64 4.71
CA VAL A 119 1.25 -4.14 4.42
C VAL A 119 0.90 -3.94 2.96
N LYS A 120 1.23 -2.79 2.38
CA LYS A 120 0.88 -2.45 0.99
C LYS A 120 1.72 -3.24 -0.02
N THR A 121 3.02 -3.48 0.23
CA THR A 121 3.94 -4.32 -0.58
C THR A 121 3.81 -5.82 -0.32
N PRO A 122 2.79 -6.28 0.31
CA PRO A 122 2.53 -7.47 1.10
C PRO A 122 3.78 -8.25 1.52
N MET A 123 4.54 -7.67 2.44
CA MET A 123 5.70 -8.36 3.02
C MET A 123 5.25 -9.45 4.00
N TRP A 124 6.05 -10.51 4.13
CA TRP A 124 5.80 -11.48 5.21
C TRP A 124 5.97 -10.80 6.58
N PRO A 125 5.08 -11.02 7.58
CA PRO A 125 3.90 -11.92 7.62
C PRO A 125 2.57 -11.24 7.23
N VAL A 126 2.54 -9.97 6.85
CA VAL A 126 1.32 -9.17 6.62
C VAL A 126 0.77 -9.26 5.19
N HIS A 127 1.08 -10.34 4.48
CA HIS A 127 0.74 -10.55 3.06
C HIS A 127 -0.58 -11.31 2.82
N THR A 128 -1.20 -11.87 3.87
CA THR A 128 -2.31 -12.82 3.74
C THR A 128 -3.60 -12.24 3.16
N TRP A 129 -3.72 -10.94 3.06
CA TRP A 129 -4.85 -10.28 2.43
C TRP A 129 -4.79 -10.34 0.89
N LEU A 130 -3.58 -10.39 0.32
CA LEU A 130 -3.36 -10.30 -1.12
C LEU A 130 -3.93 -11.48 -1.90
N PRO A 131 -3.69 -12.77 -1.54
CA PRO A 131 -4.28 -13.90 -2.25
C PRO A 131 -5.80 -13.84 -2.28
N ASP A 132 -6.45 -13.55 -1.15
CA ASP A 132 -7.91 -13.47 -1.08
C ASP A 132 -8.45 -12.32 -1.95
N ALA A 133 -7.80 -11.16 -1.93
CA ALA A 133 -8.20 -10.01 -2.76
C ALA A 133 -8.04 -10.32 -4.25
N HIS A 134 -6.93 -10.95 -4.67
CA HIS A 134 -6.66 -11.28 -6.07
C HIS A 134 -7.60 -12.34 -6.65
N VAL A 135 -7.90 -13.38 -5.88
CA VAL A 135 -8.80 -14.47 -6.31
C VAL A 135 -10.22 -13.94 -6.52
N GLU A 136 -10.67 -13.06 -5.64
CA GLU A 136 -12.04 -12.56 -5.69
C GLU A 136 -12.23 -11.35 -6.61
N ALA A 137 -11.19 -10.53 -6.82
CA ALA A 137 -11.30 -9.34 -7.67
C ALA A 137 -11.58 -9.71 -9.14
N PRO A 138 -12.40 -8.91 -9.84
CA PRO A 138 -12.53 -9.07 -11.29
C PRO A 138 -11.17 -8.83 -11.97
N THR A 139 -10.93 -9.46 -13.13
CA THR A 139 -9.63 -9.43 -13.83
C THR A 139 -9.04 -8.01 -13.97
N ALA A 140 -9.86 -7.03 -14.33
CA ALA A 140 -9.42 -5.64 -14.44
C ALA A 140 -9.01 -5.06 -13.09
N GLY A 141 -9.72 -5.40 -11.99
CA GLY A 141 -9.36 -5.03 -10.63
C GLY A 141 -8.03 -5.65 -10.19
N SER A 142 -7.83 -6.95 -10.47
CA SER A 142 -6.57 -7.65 -10.17
C SER A 142 -5.37 -7.05 -10.92
N VAL A 143 -5.54 -6.64 -12.19
CA VAL A 143 -4.49 -5.97 -12.97
C VAL A 143 -4.07 -4.66 -12.32
N ILE A 144 -5.02 -3.84 -11.89
CA ILE A 144 -4.72 -2.55 -11.23
C ILE A 144 -4.10 -2.79 -9.84
N LEU A 145 -4.63 -3.76 -9.09
CA LEU A 145 -4.10 -4.12 -7.78
C LEU A 145 -2.62 -4.53 -7.89
N ALA A 146 -2.28 -5.47 -8.76
CA ALA A 146 -0.91 -5.93 -8.95
C ALA A 146 -0.01 -4.91 -9.65
N GLY A 147 -0.53 -4.20 -10.65
CA GLY A 147 0.25 -3.30 -11.49
C GLY A 147 0.66 -2.00 -10.80
N VAL A 148 -0.22 -1.41 -10.00
CA VAL A 148 -0.03 -0.06 -9.44
C VAL A 148 -0.15 -0.04 -7.92
N LEU A 149 -1.25 -0.58 -7.33
CA LEU A 149 -1.52 -0.44 -5.90
C LEU A 149 -0.41 -1.03 -5.02
N LEU A 150 0.15 -2.18 -5.39
CA LEU A 150 1.27 -2.78 -4.67
C LEU A 150 2.56 -1.94 -4.81
N LYS A 151 2.77 -1.31 -5.97
CA LYS A 151 3.96 -0.49 -6.24
C LYS A 151 3.97 0.82 -5.46
N MET A 152 2.82 1.30 -4.99
CA MET A 152 2.76 2.48 -4.11
C MET A 152 3.50 2.25 -2.78
N GLY A 153 3.51 1.02 -2.24
CA GLY A 153 4.33 0.68 -1.08
C GLY A 153 5.83 0.75 -1.36
N GLY A 154 6.28 0.17 -2.49
CA GLY A 154 7.68 0.28 -2.92
C GLY A 154 8.12 1.73 -3.19
N TYR A 155 7.24 2.52 -3.83
CA TYR A 155 7.45 3.95 -4.00
C TYR A 155 7.62 4.66 -2.65
N GLY A 156 6.77 4.33 -1.67
CA GLY A 156 6.86 4.89 -0.32
C GLY A 156 8.17 4.60 0.38
N PHE A 157 8.70 3.37 0.26
CA PHE A 157 10.02 3.03 0.77
C PHE A 157 11.13 3.90 0.15
N ILE A 158 11.14 4.01 -1.18
CA ILE A 158 12.18 4.77 -1.88
C ILE A 158 12.05 6.27 -1.59
N ARG A 159 10.84 6.79 -1.67
CA ARG A 159 10.58 8.22 -1.57
C ARG A 159 10.70 8.75 -0.14
N PHE A 160 10.12 8.04 0.84
CA PHE A 160 10.02 8.55 2.20
C PHE A 160 10.98 7.87 3.16
N SER A 161 11.05 6.53 3.19
CA SER A 161 11.90 5.85 4.17
C SER A 161 13.38 6.10 3.90
N LEU A 162 13.83 6.02 2.65
CA LEU A 162 15.22 6.33 2.27
C LEU A 162 15.52 7.84 2.30
N GLY A 163 14.56 8.69 1.88
CA GLY A 163 14.79 10.12 1.75
C GLY A 163 14.73 10.88 3.08
N ILE A 164 13.74 10.56 3.94
CA ILE A 164 13.48 11.32 5.17
C ILE A 164 14.24 10.73 6.38
N PHE A 165 14.46 9.40 6.40
CA PHE A 165 15.04 8.67 7.53
C PHE A 165 16.28 7.87 7.16
N PRO A 166 17.38 8.48 6.70
CA PRO A 166 18.55 7.75 6.20
C PRO A 166 19.23 6.91 7.31
N GLU A 167 19.39 7.43 8.51
CA GLU A 167 20.04 6.72 9.62
C GLU A 167 19.20 5.51 10.10
N ALA A 168 17.89 5.69 10.24
CA ALA A 168 17.00 4.58 10.60
C ALA A 168 16.97 3.51 9.51
N THR A 169 17.02 3.92 8.23
CA THR A 169 17.05 2.98 7.11
C THR A 169 18.32 2.14 7.14
N GLU A 170 19.47 2.73 7.41
CA GLU A 170 20.73 2.00 7.57
C GLU A 170 20.66 1.02 8.75
N PHE A 171 20.10 1.46 9.88
CA PHE A 171 19.93 0.61 11.06
C PHE A 171 19.01 -0.60 10.78
N PHE A 172 17.90 -0.40 10.05
CA PHE A 172 16.92 -1.46 9.73
C PHE A 172 17.21 -2.21 8.43
N LEU A 173 18.32 -1.93 7.74
CA LEU A 173 18.71 -2.61 6.52
C LEU A 173 18.75 -4.15 6.67
N PRO A 174 19.32 -4.74 7.75
CA PRO A 174 19.30 -6.18 7.95
C PRO A 174 17.90 -6.75 8.08
N LEU A 175 16.94 -6.02 8.67
CA LEU A 175 15.55 -6.42 8.77
C LEU A 175 14.90 -6.49 7.39
N ILE A 176 15.12 -5.48 6.55
CA ILE A 176 14.58 -5.44 5.18
C ILE A 176 15.12 -6.62 4.36
N PHE A 177 16.43 -6.87 4.42
CA PHE A 177 17.04 -8.00 3.72
C PHE A 177 16.49 -9.34 4.22
N ALA A 178 16.39 -9.53 5.53
CA ALA A 178 15.85 -10.76 6.09
C ALA A 178 14.41 -11.02 5.62
N LEU A 179 13.54 -10.01 5.68
CA LEU A 179 12.15 -10.12 5.23
C LEU A 179 12.06 -10.36 3.72
N SER A 180 12.92 -9.75 2.92
CA SER A 180 12.97 -9.95 1.47
C SER A 180 13.41 -11.38 1.13
N ILE A 181 14.42 -11.92 1.79
CA ILE A 181 14.89 -13.30 1.61
C ILE A 181 13.79 -14.29 2.03
N ILE A 182 13.16 -14.06 3.19
CA ILE A 182 12.03 -14.88 3.65
C ILE A 182 10.91 -14.84 2.62
N ALA A 183 10.56 -13.67 2.08
CA ALA A 183 9.54 -13.55 1.06
C ALA A 183 9.89 -14.39 -0.19
N ILE A 184 11.11 -14.31 -0.69
CA ILE A 184 11.54 -15.06 -1.88
C ILE A 184 11.46 -16.57 -1.61
N VAL A 185 12.07 -17.05 -0.53
CA VAL A 185 12.16 -18.49 -0.22
C VAL A 185 10.77 -19.05 0.15
N TYR A 186 10.08 -18.40 1.08
CA TYR A 186 8.78 -18.86 1.57
C TYR A 186 7.73 -18.88 0.45
N THR A 187 7.60 -17.80 -0.31
CA THR A 187 6.57 -17.74 -1.37
C THR A 187 6.88 -18.70 -2.53
N SER A 188 8.17 -18.97 -2.81
CA SER A 188 8.55 -19.97 -3.80
C SER A 188 8.11 -21.38 -3.38
N PHE A 189 8.31 -21.76 -2.11
CA PHE A 189 7.83 -23.03 -1.60
C PHE A 189 6.29 -23.10 -1.55
N VAL A 190 5.64 -22.00 -1.18
CA VAL A 190 4.17 -21.93 -1.22
C VAL A 190 3.64 -22.13 -2.65
N ALA A 191 4.29 -21.51 -3.64
CA ALA A 191 3.90 -21.68 -5.05
C ALA A 191 4.05 -23.12 -5.52
N LEU A 192 5.13 -23.80 -5.12
CA LEU A 192 5.36 -25.23 -5.45
C LEU A 192 4.35 -26.17 -4.77
N ALA A 193 3.80 -25.77 -3.61
CA ALA A 193 2.84 -26.58 -2.85
C ALA A 193 1.38 -26.38 -3.28
N GLN A 194 1.09 -25.44 -4.18
CA GLN A 194 -0.26 -25.21 -4.68
C GLN A 194 -0.70 -26.37 -5.60
N SER A 195 -1.95 -26.81 -5.41
CA SER A 195 -2.55 -27.87 -6.24
C SER A 195 -3.20 -27.33 -7.53
N ASP A 196 -3.40 -26.02 -7.62
CA ASP A 196 -4.00 -25.31 -8.75
C ASP A 196 -3.03 -24.24 -9.26
N MET A 197 -2.82 -24.18 -10.58
CA MET A 197 -1.92 -23.22 -11.24
C MET A 197 -2.69 -22.11 -11.94
#